data_cac967b0091f0522227adef74cbda46b
#
_entry.id   cac967b0091f0522227adef74cbda46b
#
_cell.length_a   1.000
_cell.length_b   1.000
_cell.length_c   1.000
_cell.angle_alpha   90.00
_cell.angle_beta   90.00
_cell.angle_gamma   90.00
#
_symmetry.space_group_name_H-M   'P 1'
#
loop_
_entity.id
_entity.type
_entity.pdbx_description
1 polymer ?
#
loop_
_entity_poly.entity_id
_entity_poly.type
_entity_poly.pdbx_seq_one_letter_code
_entity_poly.pdbx_strand_id
1 'polypeptide(L)'
;MSAGQSAPAGQSESAGGDTLWRRAVGLDAADPLAAYRAHFVGTDTELSYLDGNSLGRPLKRTATDIAAFIQDSWGGRLIRGWDEEWLELPQAIGDQLGRAVLGAAPGQTIIADSTTVALYKLIRAALAAVTDPDRTEIVLDTDNFPTDRYLVEGIAREEGLTLRWIDADPAAGVTAGQVRAATGPATAVVVLSQIAYRSGFLADLPGITAAVHDAGATVVWDLCHSAGSVEIGLDAAGVDFAAGCTYKYLNGGPGSPAFAYVNDRHLPGLQQPIWGWMGRKDAFEMGPGYQAAPGIRGFLSGTPAVFGMLAMRGTLDLIEEIGMAAVREKSRLLTAFAVELHDAWLEPAGVRLGTPRNPELRGSHVTVDHPAFREMTAVLWEQDVIPDFRAPQGIRIGLSPLSTSFTELYRGVAAIRGLLPGSE
;
A
#
# COMPACT_ATOMS: atom_id res chain seq x y z
N MET A 1 54.67 -36.06 15.20
CA MET A 1 54.30 -35.04 14.21
C MET A 1 52.97 -35.46 13.62
N SER A 2 51.90 -34.89 14.14
CA SER A 2 50.53 -35.13 13.75
C SER A 2 50.08 -34.00 12.82
N ALA A 3 49.82 -34.29 11.56
CA ALA A 3 49.29 -33.34 10.61
C ALA A 3 47.75 -33.24 10.82
N GLY A 4 47.31 -32.10 11.28
CA GLY A 4 45.89 -31.77 11.31
C GLY A 4 45.39 -31.50 9.91
N GLN A 5 44.44 -32.31 9.44
CA GLN A 5 43.66 -32.03 8.25
C GLN A 5 42.57 -31.02 8.61
N SER A 6 42.67 -29.81 8.06
CA SER A 6 41.57 -28.83 8.02
C SER A 6 40.53 -29.31 7.01
N ALA A 7 39.29 -29.43 7.43
CA ALA A 7 38.15 -29.72 6.56
C ALA A 7 37.95 -28.55 5.56
N PRO A 8 37.54 -28.83 4.31
CA PRO A 8 37.34 -27.78 3.32
C PRO A 8 36.09 -26.94 3.60
N ALA A 9 36.22 -25.65 3.56
CA ALA A 9 35.19 -24.63 3.83
C ALA A 9 33.93 -24.72 2.92
N GLY A 10 34.02 -25.37 1.76
CA GLY A 10 32.93 -25.49 0.81
C GLY A 10 31.77 -26.45 1.18
N GLN A 11 31.94 -27.31 2.22
CA GLN A 11 30.85 -28.23 2.65
C GLN A 11 29.86 -27.62 3.62
N SER A 12 30.17 -26.52 4.30
CA SER A 12 29.27 -25.85 5.23
C SER A 12 28.25 -24.93 4.51
N GLU A 13 28.62 -24.34 3.38
CA GLU A 13 27.76 -23.43 2.62
C GLU A 13 26.66 -24.18 1.85
N SER A 14 26.96 -25.34 1.25
CA SER A 14 25.96 -26.17 0.57
C SER A 14 24.94 -26.76 1.56
N ALA A 15 25.36 -27.09 2.78
CA ALA A 15 24.47 -27.62 3.82
C ALA A 15 23.49 -26.57 4.37
N GLY A 16 23.92 -25.30 4.50
CA GLY A 16 23.08 -24.19 4.94
C GLY A 16 22.03 -23.79 3.89
N GLY A 17 22.41 -23.72 2.62
CA GLY A 17 21.50 -23.43 1.51
C GLY A 17 20.44 -24.51 1.33
N ASP A 18 20.81 -25.80 1.46
CA ASP A 18 19.89 -26.92 1.40
C ASP A 18 18.87 -26.89 2.57
N THR A 19 19.25 -26.43 3.73
CA THR A 19 18.36 -26.27 4.89
C THR A 19 17.32 -25.18 4.68
N LEU A 20 17.72 -24.01 4.17
CA LEU A 20 16.79 -22.89 3.91
C LEU A 20 15.87 -23.18 2.73
N TRP A 21 16.34 -23.91 1.71
CA TRP A 21 15.49 -24.39 0.63
C TRP A 21 14.40 -25.35 1.15
N ARG A 22 14.78 -26.35 1.95
CA ARG A 22 13.80 -27.27 2.57
C ARG A 22 12.79 -26.53 3.45
N ARG A 23 13.24 -25.46 4.15
CA ARG A 23 12.35 -24.60 4.92
C ARG A 23 11.37 -23.86 4.01
N ALA A 24 11.82 -23.26 2.89
CA ALA A 24 10.95 -22.59 1.92
C ALA A 24 9.89 -23.56 1.36
N VAL A 25 10.30 -24.77 0.95
CA VAL A 25 9.38 -25.81 0.47
C VAL A 25 8.38 -26.24 1.55
N GLY A 26 8.84 -26.38 2.80
CA GLY A 26 7.97 -26.69 3.93
C GLY A 26 6.96 -25.61 4.24
N LEU A 27 7.36 -24.34 4.13
CA LEU A 27 6.47 -23.18 4.30
C LEU A 27 5.43 -23.09 3.16
N ASP A 28 5.82 -23.35 1.90
CA ASP A 28 4.88 -23.41 0.77
C ASP A 28 3.87 -24.56 0.94
N ALA A 29 4.32 -25.71 1.43
CA ALA A 29 3.45 -26.88 1.66
C ALA A 29 2.45 -26.66 2.81
N ALA A 30 2.81 -25.83 3.80
CA ALA A 30 1.98 -25.48 4.93
C ALA A 30 1.12 -24.23 4.71
N ASP A 31 1.28 -23.52 3.58
CA ASP A 31 0.60 -22.29 3.28
C ASP A 31 -0.87 -22.51 2.92
N PRO A 32 -1.84 -22.04 3.74
CA PRO A 32 -3.26 -22.18 3.42
C PRO A 32 -3.67 -21.38 2.19
N LEU A 33 -2.86 -20.39 1.77
CA LEU A 33 -3.12 -19.55 0.60
C LEU A 33 -2.41 -20.06 -0.67
N ALA A 34 -1.68 -21.17 -0.62
CA ALA A 34 -0.90 -21.67 -1.75
C ALA A 34 -1.73 -21.86 -3.04
N ALA A 35 -2.98 -22.33 -2.92
CA ALA A 35 -3.87 -22.55 -4.07
C ALA A 35 -4.25 -21.26 -4.79
N TYR A 36 -4.37 -20.15 -4.06
CA TYR A 36 -4.78 -18.85 -4.62
C TYR A 36 -3.74 -18.25 -5.58
N ARG A 37 -2.46 -18.64 -5.43
CA ARG A 37 -1.41 -18.21 -6.36
C ARG A 37 -1.72 -18.58 -7.82
N ALA A 38 -2.41 -19.70 -8.05
CA ALA A 38 -2.80 -20.13 -9.39
C ALA A 38 -3.71 -19.15 -10.14
N HIS A 39 -4.36 -18.21 -9.42
CA HIS A 39 -5.17 -17.17 -10.03
C HIS A 39 -4.35 -16.05 -10.68
N PHE A 40 -3.04 -15.92 -10.36
CA PHE A 40 -2.20 -14.80 -10.84
C PHE A 40 -1.31 -15.24 -12.02
N VAL A 41 -1.02 -14.28 -12.91
CA VAL A 41 -0.14 -14.49 -14.05
C VAL A 41 1.32 -14.59 -13.58
N GLY A 42 2.08 -15.55 -14.16
CA GLY A 42 3.52 -15.69 -13.93
C GLY A 42 3.89 -16.34 -12.59
N THR A 43 2.94 -16.93 -11.86
CA THR A 43 3.23 -17.65 -10.59
C THR A 43 3.69 -19.10 -10.81
N ASP A 44 3.62 -19.60 -12.04
CA ASP A 44 4.01 -20.92 -12.51
C ASP A 44 5.33 -20.90 -13.32
N THR A 45 6.10 -19.83 -13.23
CA THR A 45 7.39 -19.63 -13.90
C THR A 45 8.54 -19.55 -12.88
N GLU A 46 9.78 -19.48 -13.37
CA GLU A 46 10.98 -19.26 -12.53
C GLU A 46 11.18 -17.78 -12.14
N LEU A 47 10.33 -16.88 -12.63
CA LEU A 47 10.35 -15.45 -12.29
C LEU A 47 10.25 -15.24 -10.77
N SER A 48 11.19 -14.50 -10.19
CA SER A 48 11.11 -13.99 -8.82
C SER A 48 10.67 -12.53 -8.82
N TYR A 49 9.37 -12.32 -8.70
CA TYR A 49 8.79 -10.97 -8.66
C TYR A 49 8.71 -10.45 -7.23
N LEU A 50 9.66 -9.61 -6.87
CA LEU A 50 9.84 -9.06 -5.53
C LEU A 50 9.49 -7.55 -5.45
N ASP A 51 8.60 -7.08 -6.33
CA ASP A 51 8.14 -5.67 -6.35
C ASP A 51 6.61 -5.54 -6.29
N GLY A 52 5.95 -6.47 -5.61
CA GLY A 52 4.50 -6.45 -5.40
C GLY A 52 4.00 -5.25 -4.59
N ASN A 53 4.88 -4.59 -3.86
CA ASN A 53 4.61 -3.35 -3.14
C ASN A 53 4.66 -2.09 -4.03
N SER A 54 5.07 -2.20 -5.29
CA SER A 54 4.97 -1.12 -6.30
C SER A 54 3.89 -1.40 -7.33
N LEU A 55 3.74 -2.65 -7.79
CA LEU A 55 2.71 -3.07 -8.74
C LEU A 55 2.31 -4.53 -8.46
N GLY A 56 1.03 -4.80 -8.28
CA GLY A 56 0.53 -6.17 -8.14
C GLY A 56 0.51 -6.94 -9.46
N ARG A 57 0.67 -8.27 -9.41
CA ARG A 57 0.50 -9.15 -10.58
C ARG A 57 -0.96 -9.14 -11.05
N PRO A 58 -1.26 -9.19 -12.35
CA PRO A 58 -2.64 -9.31 -12.82
C PRO A 58 -3.21 -10.70 -12.48
N LEU A 59 -4.51 -10.75 -12.23
CA LEU A 59 -5.25 -11.99 -12.22
C LEU A 59 -5.41 -12.54 -13.65
N LYS A 60 -5.36 -13.84 -13.84
CA LYS A 60 -5.56 -14.51 -15.15
C LYS A 60 -6.95 -14.19 -15.73
N ARG A 61 -7.99 -14.06 -14.86
CA ARG A 61 -9.35 -13.71 -15.29
C ARG A 61 -9.48 -12.26 -15.78
N THR A 62 -8.60 -11.35 -15.39
CA THR A 62 -8.71 -9.91 -15.73
C THR A 62 -8.87 -9.65 -17.23
N ALA A 63 -8.13 -10.37 -18.07
CA ALA A 63 -8.23 -10.21 -19.52
C ALA A 63 -9.62 -10.61 -20.04
N THR A 64 -10.20 -11.71 -19.55
CA THR A 64 -11.54 -12.17 -19.90
C THR A 64 -12.62 -11.20 -19.39
N ASP A 65 -12.50 -10.74 -18.15
CA ASP A 65 -13.45 -9.82 -17.54
C ASP A 65 -13.48 -8.46 -18.28
N ILE A 66 -12.30 -7.95 -18.68
CA ILE A 66 -12.21 -6.72 -19.49
C ILE A 66 -12.79 -6.95 -20.90
N ALA A 67 -12.51 -8.09 -21.53
CA ALA A 67 -13.08 -8.42 -22.86
C ALA A 67 -14.60 -8.51 -22.80
N ALA A 68 -15.16 -9.18 -21.79
CA ALA A 68 -16.61 -9.24 -21.55
C ALA A 68 -17.21 -7.85 -21.33
N PHE A 69 -16.58 -7.02 -20.53
CA PHE A 69 -17.03 -5.62 -20.33
C PHE A 69 -17.08 -4.84 -21.66
N ILE A 70 -16.04 -4.98 -22.51
CA ILE A 70 -16.01 -4.30 -23.81
C ILE A 70 -17.15 -4.77 -24.70
N GLN A 71 -17.42 -6.09 -24.73
CA GLN A 71 -18.43 -6.66 -25.63
C GLN A 71 -19.88 -6.44 -25.11
N ASP A 72 -20.11 -6.76 -23.85
CA ASP A 72 -21.46 -6.87 -23.30
C ASP A 72 -21.93 -5.55 -22.67
N SER A 73 -21.10 -4.93 -21.82
CA SER A 73 -21.45 -3.70 -21.12
C SER A 73 -21.25 -2.48 -22.04
N TRP A 74 -20.01 -2.18 -22.46
CA TRP A 74 -19.76 -1.02 -23.30
C TRP A 74 -20.36 -1.20 -24.71
N GLY A 75 -20.00 -2.24 -25.45
CA GLY A 75 -20.46 -2.48 -26.82
C GLY A 75 -21.97 -2.77 -26.90
N GLY A 76 -22.49 -3.57 -25.97
CA GLY A 76 -23.90 -3.96 -25.94
C GLY A 76 -24.85 -2.88 -25.39
N ARG A 77 -24.39 -2.05 -24.42
CA ARG A 77 -25.25 -1.04 -23.77
C ARG A 77 -24.93 0.39 -24.21
N LEU A 78 -23.72 0.70 -24.63
CA LEU A 78 -23.26 2.04 -25.04
C LEU A 78 -23.55 3.07 -23.92
N ILE A 79 -24.13 4.23 -24.26
CA ILE A 79 -24.42 5.32 -23.31
C ILE A 79 -25.35 4.91 -22.16
N ARG A 80 -26.20 3.91 -22.36
CA ARG A 80 -27.13 3.42 -21.35
C ARG A 80 -26.43 2.81 -20.13
N GLY A 81 -25.18 2.35 -20.31
CA GLY A 81 -24.37 1.82 -19.23
C GLY A 81 -24.18 2.79 -18.06
N TRP A 82 -24.29 4.10 -18.30
CA TRP A 82 -24.24 5.08 -17.22
C TRP A 82 -25.42 4.94 -16.25
N ASP A 83 -26.63 4.87 -16.75
CA ASP A 83 -27.81 4.77 -15.90
C ASP A 83 -28.01 3.36 -15.32
N GLU A 84 -27.46 2.35 -15.99
CA GLU A 84 -27.65 0.95 -15.62
C GLU A 84 -26.64 0.43 -14.60
N GLU A 85 -25.38 0.92 -14.64
CA GLU A 85 -24.28 0.36 -13.84
C GLU A 85 -23.19 1.39 -13.48
N TRP A 86 -22.68 2.15 -14.46
CA TRP A 86 -21.36 2.81 -14.32
C TRP A 86 -21.35 3.98 -13.35
N LEU A 87 -22.49 4.65 -13.13
CA LEU A 87 -22.60 5.73 -12.16
C LEU A 87 -22.44 5.25 -10.72
N GLU A 88 -22.90 4.05 -10.42
CA GLU A 88 -22.86 3.48 -9.09
C GLU A 88 -21.54 2.69 -8.82
N LEU A 89 -20.82 2.32 -9.89
CA LEU A 89 -19.65 1.46 -9.81
C LEU A 89 -18.54 1.99 -8.87
N PRO A 90 -18.21 3.30 -8.86
CA PRO A 90 -17.20 3.84 -7.94
C PRO A 90 -17.53 3.62 -6.46
N GLN A 91 -18.80 3.78 -6.08
CA GLN A 91 -19.24 3.56 -4.72
C GLN A 91 -19.42 2.07 -4.43
N ALA A 92 -19.99 1.29 -5.35
CA ALA A 92 -20.18 -0.14 -5.15
C ALA A 92 -18.86 -0.88 -4.91
N ILE A 93 -17.81 -0.58 -5.69
CA ILE A 93 -16.46 -1.12 -5.47
C ILE A 93 -15.83 -0.51 -4.22
N GLY A 94 -16.09 0.76 -3.93
CA GLY A 94 -15.65 1.41 -2.70
C GLY A 94 -16.22 0.72 -1.46
N ASP A 95 -17.50 0.40 -1.46
CA ASP A 95 -18.18 -0.31 -0.37
C ASP A 95 -17.65 -1.76 -0.22
N GLN A 96 -17.35 -2.44 -1.34
CA GLN A 96 -16.70 -3.75 -1.32
C GLN A 96 -15.30 -3.66 -0.70
N LEU A 97 -14.49 -2.71 -1.14
CA LEU A 97 -13.15 -2.45 -0.58
C LEU A 97 -13.23 -2.10 0.91
N GLY A 98 -14.17 -1.22 1.28
CA GLY A 98 -14.42 -0.82 2.68
C GLY A 98 -14.64 -2.02 3.57
N ARG A 99 -15.55 -2.91 3.16
CA ARG A 99 -15.92 -4.11 3.91
C ARG A 99 -14.80 -5.17 3.90
N ALA A 100 -14.21 -5.46 2.74
CA ALA A 100 -13.26 -6.56 2.58
C ALA A 100 -11.87 -6.25 3.16
N VAL A 101 -11.43 -4.99 3.12
CA VAL A 101 -10.03 -4.61 3.36
C VAL A 101 -9.86 -3.55 4.43
N LEU A 102 -10.71 -2.50 4.43
CA LEU A 102 -10.47 -1.31 5.24
C LEU A 102 -11.14 -1.35 6.61
N GLY A 103 -12.10 -2.25 6.84
CA GLY A 103 -12.93 -2.24 8.05
C GLY A 103 -13.80 -0.98 8.13
N ALA A 104 -14.40 -0.61 7.01
CA ALA A 104 -15.28 0.55 6.86
C ALA A 104 -16.70 0.14 6.45
N ALA A 105 -17.70 0.80 7.02
CA ALA A 105 -19.11 0.62 6.67
C ALA A 105 -19.41 1.13 5.25
N PRO A 106 -20.49 0.65 4.61
CA PRO A 106 -20.92 1.18 3.31
C PRO A 106 -21.17 2.69 3.34
N GLY A 107 -20.93 3.34 2.21
CA GLY A 107 -21.14 4.78 2.05
C GLY A 107 -20.00 5.67 2.51
N GLN A 108 -18.88 5.10 3.00
CA GLN A 108 -17.70 5.83 3.47
C GLN A 108 -16.51 5.76 2.51
N THR A 109 -16.54 4.86 1.52
CA THR A 109 -15.41 4.65 0.61
C THR A 109 -15.85 4.83 -0.84
N ILE A 110 -15.00 5.46 -1.66
CA ILE A 110 -15.24 5.65 -3.09
C ILE A 110 -13.96 5.41 -3.90
N ILE A 111 -14.10 4.87 -5.09
CA ILE A 111 -12.99 4.70 -6.03
C ILE A 111 -12.97 5.87 -7.01
N ALA A 112 -11.93 6.69 -6.96
CA ALA A 112 -11.83 7.87 -7.80
C ALA A 112 -10.40 8.38 -7.95
N ASP A 113 -10.12 9.07 -9.04
CA ASP A 113 -8.91 9.83 -9.28
C ASP A 113 -7.60 9.03 -9.14
N SER A 114 -6.49 9.72 -8.91
CA SER A 114 -5.23 9.16 -8.44
C SER A 114 -5.06 9.39 -6.94
N THR A 115 -4.14 8.68 -6.29
CA THR A 115 -3.83 8.89 -4.87
C THR A 115 -3.47 10.34 -4.56
N THR A 116 -2.69 10.98 -5.44
CA THR A 116 -2.34 12.40 -5.31
C THR A 116 -3.57 13.30 -5.23
N VAL A 117 -4.54 13.10 -6.13
CA VAL A 117 -5.77 13.90 -6.17
C VAL A 117 -6.70 13.54 -5.00
N ALA A 118 -6.80 12.26 -4.63
CA ALA A 118 -7.59 11.82 -3.48
C ALA A 118 -7.07 12.45 -2.18
N LEU A 119 -5.76 12.37 -1.91
CA LEU A 119 -5.13 13.01 -0.74
C LEU A 119 -5.32 14.53 -0.76
N TYR A 120 -5.13 15.20 -1.91
CA TYR A 120 -5.38 16.64 -2.02
C TYR A 120 -6.82 16.98 -1.61
N LYS A 121 -7.81 16.26 -2.13
CA LYS A 121 -9.22 16.47 -1.79
C LYS A 121 -9.49 16.28 -0.30
N LEU A 122 -8.95 15.21 0.29
CA LEU A 122 -9.15 14.88 1.70
C LEU A 122 -8.49 15.89 2.63
N ILE A 123 -7.23 16.26 2.38
CA ILE A 123 -6.50 17.26 3.18
C ILE A 123 -7.21 18.61 3.11
N ARG A 124 -7.61 19.06 1.92
CA ARG A 124 -8.33 20.32 1.73
C ARG A 124 -9.72 20.30 2.39
N ALA A 125 -10.43 19.18 2.31
CA ALA A 125 -11.72 19.02 2.98
C ALA A 125 -11.56 19.01 4.52
N ALA A 126 -10.54 18.33 5.04
CA ALA A 126 -10.22 18.32 6.46
C ALA A 126 -9.91 19.73 6.97
N LEU A 127 -9.08 20.49 6.26
CA LEU A 127 -8.76 21.88 6.61
C LEU A 127 -10.00 22.80 6.55
N ALA A 128 -10.84 22.64 5.54
CA ALA A 128 -12.07 23.43 5.41
C ALA A 128 -13.10 23.13 6.52
N ALA A 129 -13.03 21.98 7.16
CA ALA A 129 -13.86 21.61 8.30
C ALA A 129 -13.35 22.18 9.64
N VAL A 130 -12.12 22.69 9.69
CA VAL A 130 -11.57 23.32 10.90
C VAL A 130 -12.24 24.67 11.13
N THR A 131 -12.89 24.82 12.28
CA THR A 131 -13.60 26.05 12.66
C THR A 131 -12.80 26.97 13.58
N ASP A 132 -11.77 26.44 14.23
CA ASP A 132 -10.89 27.17 15.14
C ASP A 132 -9.78 27.87 14.33
N PRO A 133 -9.75 29.22 14.26
CA PRO A 133 -8.76 29.96 13.48
C PRO A 133 -7.33 29.87 14.04
N ASP A 134 -7.16 29.44 15.28
CA ASP A 134 -5.84 29.24 15.87
C ASP A 134 -5.17 27.93 15.46
N ARG A 135 -5.89 27.04 14.78
CA ARG A 135 -5.36 25.80 14.22
C ARG A 135 -4.74 26.04 12.85
N THR A 136 -3.46 26.35 12.85
CA THR A 136 -2.70 26.80 11.68
C THR A 136 -1.54 25.89 11.31
N GLU A 137 -1.45 24.70 11.93
CA GLU A 137 -0.36 23.76 11.69
C GLU A 137 -0.84 22.49 10.99
N ILE A 138 -0.04 21.99 10.00
CA ILE A 138 -0.13 20.64 9.47
C ILE A 138 1.09 19.86 9.94
N VAL A 139 0.86 18.69 10.53
CA VAL A 139 1.92 17.79 11.02
C VAL A 139 2.11 16.64 10.03
N LEU A 140 3.35 16.34 9.68
CA LEU A 140 3.75 15.20 8.85
C LEU A 140 5.19 14.78 9.21
N ASP A 141 5.68 13.68 8.62
CA ASP A 141 7.04 13.20 8.89
C ASP A 141 8.02 13.43 7.73
N THR A 142 9.31 13.46 8.06
CA THR A 142 10.41 13.74 7.12
C THR A 142 10.67 12.61 6.14
N ASP A 143 10.31 11.36 6.46
CA ASP A 143 10.44 10.18 5.58
C ASP A 143 9.10 9.77 4.95
N ASN A 144 8.05 10.59 5.03
CA ASN A 144 6.80 10.32 4.35
C ASN A 144 6.97 10.26 2.83
N PHE A 145 6.05 9.58 2.13
CA PHE A 145 6.16 9.45 0.68
C PHE A 145 6.25 10.84 0.01
N PRO A 146 7.12 11.02 -0.98
CA PRO A 146 7.38 12.35 -1.57
C PRO A 146 6.12 13.10 -2.01
N THR A 147 5.14 12.42 -2.61
CA THR A 147 3.88 13.04 -3.06
C THR A 147 3.12 13.68 -1.89
N ASP A 148 3.04 13.02 -0.76
CA ASP A 148 2.31 13.52 0.43
C ASP A 148 2.96 14.80 0.93
N ARG A 149 4.31 14.82 1.02
CA ARG A 149 5.09 16.01 1.38
C ARG A 149 4.87 17.15 0.39
N TYR A 150 4.95 16.87 -0.92
CA TYR A 150 4.75 17.89 -1.95
C TYR A 150 3.35 18.50 -1.91
N LEU A 151 2.32 17.68 -1.69
CA LEU A 151 0.94 18.15 -1.55
C LEU A 151 0.80 19.06 -0.33
N VAL A 152 1.28 18.59 0.83
CA VAL A 152 1.18 19.34 2.08
C VAL A 152 1.97 20.65 2.03
N GLU A 153 3.18 20.64 1.44
CA GLU A 153 3.97 21.86 1.20
C GLU A 153 3.23 22.84 0.30
N GLY A 154 2.60 22.36 -0.78
CA GLY A 154 1.81 23.17 -1.70
C GLY A 154 0.61 23.80 -0.99
N ILE A 155 -0.18 23.00 -0.29
CA ILE A 155 -1.37 23.44 0.45
C ILE A 155 -1.00 24.43 1.57
N ALA A 156 0.03 24.14 2.35
CA ALA A 156 0.47 25.02 3.42
C ALA A 156 0.89 26.41 2.90
N ARG A 157 1.60 26.45 1.78
CA ARG A 157 1.97 27.72 1.13
C ARG A 157 0.75 28.49 0.62
N GLU A 158 -0.24 27.81 0.04
CA GLU A 158 -1.46 28.45 -0.46
C GLU A 158 -2.34 29.01 0.65
N GLU A 159 -2.47 28.27 1.76
CA GLU A 159 -3.33 28.63 2.88
C GLU A 159 -2.61 29.45 4.00
N GLY A 160 -1.30 29.66 3.87
CA GLY A 160 -0.50 30.34 4.90
C GLY A 160 -0.33 29.54 6.18
N LEU A 161 -0.33 28.21 6.09
CA LEU A 161 -0.21 27.30 7.23
C LEU A 161 1.26 26.96 7.52
N THR A 162 1.54 26.61 8.77
CA THR A 162 2.86 26.16 9.22
C THR A 162 2.98 24.64 9.10
N LEU A 163 4.13 24.17 8.59
CA LEU A 163 4.46 22.75 8.58
C LEU A 163 5.25 22.38 9.83
N ARG A 164 4.78 21.35 10.52
CA ARG A 164 5.50 20.73 11.64
C ARG A 164 5.96 19.33 11.26
N TRP A 165 7.27 19.17 11.24
CA TRP A 165 7.89 17.92 10.83
C TRP A 165 8.19 17.03 12.03
N ILE A 166 7.82 15.75 11.93
CA ILE A 166 8.32 14.67 12.79
C ILE A 166 9.58 14.13 12.14
N ASP A 167 10.71 14.18 12.84
CA ASP A 167 11.94 13.55 12.38
C ASP A 167 11.82 12.04 12.55
N ALA A 168 11.68 11.33 11.42
CA ALA A 168 11.49 9.89 11.38
C ALA A 168 12.81 9.18 11.02
N ASP A 169 13.13 8.12 11.75
CA ASP A 169 14.22 7.21 11.37
C ASP A 169 13.81 6.44 10.10
N PRO A 170 14.59 6.55 9.00
CA PRO A 170 14.28 5.86 7.75
C PRO A 170 14.26 4.32 7.83
N ALA A 171 14.86 3.72 8.87
CA ALA A 171 14.83 2.27 9.12
C ALA A 171 13.72 1.85 10.09
N ALA A 172 13.02 2.82 10.65
CA ALA A 172 11.85 2.64 11.51
C ALA A 172 10.65 3.37 10.90
N GLY A 173 9.92 4.18 11.67
CA GLY A 173 8.79 4.98 11.23
C GLY A 173 8.25 5.81 12.38
N VAL A 174 7.08 6.41 12.19
CA VAL A 174 6.46 7.31 13.16
C VAL A 174 5.73 6.55 14.25
N THR A 175 6.02 6.89 15.50
CA THR A 175 5.38 6.32 16.69
C THR A 175 4.30 7.26 17.27
N ALA A 176 3.35 6.71 18.01
CA ALA A 176 2.33 7.51 18.73
C ALA A 176 2.96 8.50 19.73
N GLY A 177 4.12 8.18 20.30
CA GLY A 177 4.88 9.09 21.17
C GLY A 177 5.40 10.34 20.45
N GLN A 178 5.95 10.16 19.24
CA GLN A 178 6.40 11.28 18.39
C GLN A 178 5.24 12.14 17.93
N VAL A 179 4.09 11.52 17.57
CA VAL A 179 2.88 12.26 17.17
C VAL A 179 2.37 13.11 18.35
N ARG A 180 2.25 12.53 19.55
CA ARG A 180 1.88 13.30 20.76
C ARG A 180 2.81 14.49 21.05
N ALA A 181 4.10 14.33 20.82
CA ALA A 181 5.08 15.40 21.01
C ALA A 181 5.00 16.48 19.92
N ALA A 182 4.53 16.14 18.72
CA ALA A 182 4.45 17.04 17.58
C ALA A 182 3.08 17.74 17.47
N THR A 183 2.02 17.21 18.09
CA THR A 183 0.66 17.77 18.02
C THR A 183 0.35 18.66 19.22
N GLY A 184 -0.55 19.63 19.02
CA GLY A 184 -0.97 20.56 20.06
C GLY A 184 -2.18 21.41 19.63
N PRO A 185 -2.53 22.46 20.40
CA PRO A 185 -3.70 23.30 20.12
C PRO A 185 -3.70 23.96 18.74
N ALA A 186 -2.52 24.25 18.19
CA ALA A 186 -2.37 24.84 16.85
C ALA A 186 -2.47 23.81 15.71
N THR A 187 -2.47 22.52 16.01
CA THR A 187 -2.53 21.47 14.97
C THR A 187 -3.93 21.39 14.37
N ALA A 188 -4.03 21.57 13.07
CA ALA A 188 -5.26 21.41 12.30
C ALA A 188 -5.41 19.96 11.78
N VAL A 189 -4.40 19.49 11.05
CA VAL A 189 -4.41 18.19 10.36
C VAL A 189 -3.07 17.48 10.53
N VAL A 190 -3.11 16.18 10.68
CA VAL A 190 -1.94 15.29 10.67
C VAL A 190 -2.03 14.38 9.44
N VAL A 191 -0.96 14.29 8.65
CA VAL A 191 -0.89 13.46 7.42
C VAL A 191 0.23 12.45 7.56
N LEU A 192 -0.10 11.17 7.61
CA LEU A 192 0.87 10.08 7.84
C LEU A 192 0.57 8.86 6.99
N SER A 193 1.61 8.11 6.64
CA SER A 193 1.46 6.77 6.06
C SER A 193 1.38 5.71 7.16
N GLN A 194 0.44 4.76 7.05
CA GLN A 194 0.36 3.64 8.00
C GLN A 194 1.54 2.69 7.83
N ILE A 195 1.98 2.45 6.58
CA ILE A 195 3.20 1.68 6.32
C ILE A 195 4.21 2.60 5.66
N ALA A 196 5.33 2.83 6.34
CA ALA A 196 6.45 3.61 5.82
C ALA A 196 6.98 3.00 4.51
N TYR A 197 7.01 3.80 3.45
CA TYR A 197 7.32 3.29 2.10
C TYR A 197 8.74 2.75 1.96
N ARG A 198 9.66 3.24 2.78
CA ARG A 198 11.06 2.80 2.79
C ARG A 198 11.25 1.56 3.66
N SER A 199 11.02 1.69 4.97
CA SER A 199 11.34 0.62 5.93
C SER A 199 10.30 -0.50 6.00
N GLY A 200 9.08 -0.27 5.52
CA GLY A 200 7.96 -1.19 5.79
C GLY A 200 7.43 -1.13 7.23
N PHE A 201 7.86 -0.16 8.03
CA PHE A 201 7.35 0.00 9.40
C PHE A 201 5.83 0.16 9.39
N LEU A 202 5.14 -0.62 10.21
CA LEU A 202 3.71 -0.54 10.42
C LEU A 202 3.42 0.33 11.65
N ALA A 203 2.88 1.52 11.42
CA ALA A 203 2.50 2.45 12.47
C ALA A 203 1.26 1.97 13.23
N ASP A 204 1.20 2.30 14.52
CA ASP A 204 0.03 2.07 15.38
C ASP A 204 -1.09 3.03 15.01
N LEU A 205 -1.85 2.69 13.95
CA LEU A 205 -2.93 3.51 13.41
C LEU A 205 -3.96 3.87 14.50
N PRO A 206 -4.49 2.95 15.33
CA PRO A 206 -5.42 3.32 16.40
C PRO A 206 -4.81 4.26 17.43
N GLY A 207 -3.61 3.95 17.93
CA GLY A 207 -2.95 4.75 18.97
C GLY A 207 -2.52 6.14 18.49
N ILE A 208 -2.13 6.27 17.22
CA ILE A 208 -1.82 7.56 16.59
C ILE A 208 -3.10 8.36 16.35
N THR A 209 -4.15 7.75 15.81
CA THR A 209 -5.45 8.40 15.61
C THR A 209 -5.98 8.98 16.92
N ALA A 210 -5.96 8.18 18.00
CA ALA A 210 -6.35 8.66 19.33
C ALA A 210 -5.48 9.83 19.80
N ALA A 211 -4.16 9.79 19.61
CA ALA A 211 -3.26 10.88 19.99
C ALA A 211 -3.53 12.19 19.22
N VAL A 212 -3.91 12.11 17.95
CA VAL A 212 -4.31 13.25 17.13
C VAL A 212 -5.63 13.83 17.62
N HIS A 213 -6.60 12.98 17.93
CA HIS A 213 -7.90 13.41 18.48
C HIS A 213 -7.77 14.04 19.88
N ASP A 214 -6.88 13.54 20.74
CA ASP A 214 -6.59 14.14 22.05
C ASP A 214 -6.06 15.56 21.92
N ALA A 215 -5.36 15.90 20.83
CA ALA A 215 -4.93 17.25 20.50
C ALA A 215 -6.04 18.09 19.83
N GLY A 216 -7.22 17.52 19.57
CA GLY A 216 -8.34 18.14 18.87
C GLY A 216 -8.11 18.36 17.37
N ALA A 217 -7.17 17.66 16.77
CA ALA A 217 -6.86 17.67 15.34
C ALA A 217 -7.53 16.51 14.61
N THR A 218 -7.49 16.53 13.27
CA THR A 218 -7.95 15.43 12.39
C THR A 218 -6.77 14.72 11.73
N VAL A 219 -6.96 13.44 11.39
CA VAL A 219 -5.92 12.64 10.72
C VAL A 219 -6.33 12.24 9.31
N VAL A 220 -5.37 12.33 8.38
CA VAL A 220 -5.46 11.80 7.01
C VAL A 220 -4.39 10.72 6.85
N TRP A 221 -4.81 9.47 6.63
CA TRP A 221 -3.91 8.35 6.46
C TRP A 221 -3.66 8.02 4.98
N ASP A 222 -2.38 7.87 4.60
CA ASP A 222 -1.99 7.15 3.39
C ASP A 222 -1.92 5.64 3.68
N LEU A 223 -2.72 4.87 2.97
CA LEU A 223 -2.84 3.41 3.07
C LEU A 223 -2.30 2.67 1.84
N CYS A 224 -1.49 3.32 1.02
CA CYS A 224 -0.98 2.76 -0.24
C CYS A 224 -0.24 1.43 -0.10
N HIS A 225 0.45 1.21 1.03
CA HIS A 225 1.14 -0.05 1.30
C HIS A 225 0.39 -0.96 2.28
N SER A 226 -0.74 -0.49 2.82
CA SER A 226 -1.54 -1.20 3.81
C SER A 226 -2.67 -2.00 3.19
N ALA A 227 -3.43 -1.37 2.28
CA ALA A 227 -4.61 -1.97 1.67
C ALA A 227 -4.25 -3.24 0.89
N GLY A 228 -4.80 -4.38 1.32
CA GLY A 228 -4.54 -5.70 0.75
C GLY A 228 -3.31 -6.42 1.30
N SER A 229 -2.65 -5.88 2.35
CA SER A 229 -1.48 -6.52 2.96
C SER A 229 -1.54 -6.65 4.49
N VAL A 230 -2.27 -5.76 5.17
CA VAL A 230 -2.45 -5.76 6.62
C VAL A 230 -3.91 -5.48 7.00
N GLU A 231 -4.31 -5.89 8.19
CA GLU A 231 -5.60 -5.50 8.77
C GLU A 231 -5.56 -4.01 9.14
N ILE A 232 -6.62 -3.26 8.82
CA ILE A 232 -6.65 -1.80 8.99
C ILE A 232 -7.67 -1.39 10.07
N GLY A 233 -8.98 -1.61 9.85
CA GLY A 233 -10.02 -1.31 10.83
C GLY A 233 -10.30 0.18 11.02
N LEU A 234 -10.60 0.92 9.94
CA LEU A 234 -10.78 2.38 9.95
C LEU A 234 -11.87 2.86 10.90
N ASP A 235 -13.06 2.23 10.84
CA ASP A 235 -14.19 2.63 11.69
C ASP A 235 -13.90 2.33 13.17
N ALA A 236 -13.32 1.16 13.45
CA ALA A 236 -12.98 0.75 14.82
C ALA A 236 -11.93 1.65 15.45
N ALA A 237 -10.98 2.17 14.67
CA ALA A 237 -9.96 3.10 15.10
C ALA A 237 -10.45 4.57 15.09
N GLY A 238 -11.66 4.84 14.62
CA GLY A 238 -12.21 6.18 14.53
C GLY A 238 -11.44 7.10 13.57
N VAL A 239 -10.82 6.55 12.52
CA VAL A 239 -10.07 7.34 11.53
C VAL A 239 -10.97 8.38 10.88
N ASP A 240 -10.47 9.59 10.63
CA ASP A 240 -11.22 10.66 9.98
C ASP A 240 -11.25 10.50 8.46
N PHE A 241 -10.07 10.42 7.87
CA PHE A 241 -9.86 10.36 6.42
C PHE A 241 -8.75 9.40 6.07
N ALA A 242 -8.89 8.71 4.94
CA ALA A 242 -7.82 7.90 4.38
C ALA A 242 -7.89 7.82 2.86
N ALA A 243 -6.73 7.66 2.22
CA ALA A 243 -6.63 7.35 0.81
C ALA A 243 -5.60 6.26 0.57
N GLY A 244 -5.67 5.61 -0.58
CA GLY A 244 -4.64 4.67 -1.00
C GLY A 244 -4.78 4.29 -2.46
N CYS A 245 -3.73 3.71 -3.02
CA CYS A 245 -3.74 3.24 -4.39
C CYS A 245 -4.28 1.80 -4.48
N THR A 246 -4.77 1.43 -5.66
CA THR A 246 -5.34 0.11 -5.90
C THR A 246 -4.46 -0.78 -6.79
N TYR A 247 -3.38 -0.24 -7.36
CA TYR A 247 -2.50 -0.97 -8.28
C TYR A 247 -1.42 -1.83 -7.61
N LYS A 248 -1.21 -1.69 -6.29
CA LYS A 248 -0.24 -2.49 -5.52
C LYS A 248 -0.86 -3.83 -5.10
N TYR A 249 -1.06 -4.06 -3.81
CA TYR A 249 -1.60 -5.32 -3.26
C TYR A 249 -3.07 -5.61 -3.62
N LEU A 250 -3.80 -4.62 -4.18
CA LEU A 250 -5.15 -4.81 -4.73
C LEU A 250 -5.16 -5.17 -6.22
N ASN A 251 -3.99 -5.28 -6.86
CA ASN A 251 -3.80 -5.79 -8.21
C ASN A 251 -4.61 -5.08 -9.31
N GLY A 252 -5.00 -3.82 -9.11
CA GLY A 252 -5.82 -3.05 -10.04
C GLY A 252 -5.13 -2.69 -11.37
N GLY A 253 -3.82 -2.92 -11.46
CA GLY A 253 -3.03 -2.69 -12.67
C GLY A 253 -2.57 -1.23 -12.85
N PRO A 254 -1.70 -0.97 -13.85
CA PRO A 254 -1.14 0.35 -14.09
C PRO A 254 -2.23 1.39 -14.35
N GLY A 255 -2.21 2.50 -13.59
CA GLY A 255 -3.19 3.57 -13.74
C GLY A 255 -4.57 3.30 -13.12
N SER A 256 -4.74 2.21 -12.38
CA SER A 256 -5.95 1.98 -11.60
C SER A 256 -6.22 3.14 -10.63
N PRO A 257 -7.47 3.61 -10.52
CA PRO A 257 -7.81 4.74 -9.67
C PRO A 257 -7.59 4.44 -8.19
N ALA A 258 -7.38 5.48 -7.41
CA ALA A 258 -7.26 5.42 -5.97
C ALA A 258 -8.62 5.15 -5.29
N PHE A 259 -8.57 4.92 -3.99
CA PHE A 259 -9.73 5.03 -3.14
C PHE A 259 -9.59 6.23 -2.18
N ALA A 260 -10.73 6.78 -1.79
CA ALA A 260 -10.85 7.75 -0.71
C ALA A 260 -11.87 7.23 0.31
N TYR A 261 -11.52 7.34 1.59
CA TYR A 261 -12.39 7.06 2.72
C TYR A 261 -12.64 8.34 3.52
N VAL A 262 -13.88 8.56 3.89
CA VAL A 262 -14.32 9.63 4.80
C VAL A 262 -15.24 9.00 5.83
N ASN A 263 -14.91 9.14 7.10
CA ASN A 263 -15.76 8.66 8.18
C ASN A 263 -17.15 9.35 8.11
N ASP A 264 -18.22 8.62 8.34
CA ASP A 264 -19.61 9.06 8.21
C ASP A 264 -19.92 10.30 9.06
N ARG A 265 -19.26 10.46 10.21
CA ARG A 265 -19.41 11.65 11.08
C ARG A 265 -19.04 12.96 10.41
N HIS A 266 -18.15 12.91 9.39
CA HIS A 266 -17.71 14.10 8.63
C HIS A 266 -18.53 14.35 7.37
N LEU A 267 -19.16 13.32 6.79
CA LEU A 267 -19.86 13.42 5.50
C LEU A 267 -20.97 14.50 5.47
N PRO A 268 -21.75 14.76 6.56
CA PRO A 268 -22.74 15.82 6.53
C PRO A 268 -22.10 17.21 6.38
N GLY A 269 -22.34 17.85 5.23
CA GLY A 269 -21.86 19.20 4.94
C GLY A 269 -20.42 19.31 4.49
N LEU A 270 -19.65 18.23 4.51
CA LEU A 270 -18.27 18.23 4.02
C LEU A 270 -18.23 18.38 2.50
N GLN A 271 -17.33 19.23 2.01
CA GLN A 271 -17.11 19.43 0.58
C GLN A 271 -15.62 19.35 0.27
N GLN A 272 -15.30 18.70 -0.84
CA GLN A 272 -13.97 18.67 -1.40
C GLN A 272 -13.77 19.82 -2.42
N PRO A 273 -12.51 20.26 -2.70
CA PRO A 273 -12.26 21.51 -3.43
C PRO A 273 -12.43 21.42 -4.96
N ILE A 274 -12.44 20.22 -5.57
CA ILE A 274 -12.50 20.04 -7.02
C ILE A 274 -13.93 19.70 -7.43
N TRP A 275 -14.77 20.72 -7.49
CA TRP A 275 -16.16 20.54 -7.88
C TRP A 275 -16.26 20.11 -9.35
N GLY A 276 -17.00 19.03 -9.58
CA GLY A 276 -17.21 18.50 -10.90
C GLY A 276 -18.59 17.88 -11.06
N TRP A 277 -19.00 17.67 -12.29
CA TRP A 277 -20.37 17.27 -12.63
C TRP A 277 -20.78 15.92 -12.01
N MET A 278 -19.84 14.95 -11.85
CA MET A 278 -20.13 13.64 -11.25
C MET A 278 -20.27 13.69 -9.72
N GLY A 279 -19.69 14.68 -9.06
CA GLY A 279 -19.87 14.95 -7.63
C GLY A 279 -21.09 15.81 -7.31
N ARG A 280 -21.87 16.24 -8.30
CA ARG A 280 -23.08 17.00 -8.14
C ARG A 280 -24.26 16.09 -7.77
N LYS A 281 -25.23 16.62 -7.01
CA LYS A 281 -26.44 15.93 -6.58
C LYS A 281 -27.20 15.28 -7.75
N ASP A 282 -27.32 15.99 -8.84
CA ASP A 282 -27.84 15.50 -10.12
C ASP A 282 -26.80 15.82 -11.21
N ALA A 283 -26.05 14.81 -11.62
CA ALA A 283 -24.96 14.96 -12.59
C ALA A 283 -25.46 15.40 -13.99
N PHE A 284 -26.70 15.12 -14.33
CA PHE A 284 -27.25 15.39 -15.66
C PHE A 284 -28.16 16.64 -15.74
N GLU A 285 -28.41 17.31 -14.61
CA GLU A 285 -29.22 18.55 -14.62
C GLU A 285 -28.59 19.67 -15.45
N MET A 286 -27.25 19.71 -15.57
CA MET A 286 -26.47 20.67 -16.39
C MET A 286 -26.81 22.16 -16.14
N GLY A 287 -27.52 22.48 -15.08
CA GLY A 287 -27.92 23.84 -14.70
C GLY A 287 -26.79 24.63 -13.99
N PRO A 288 -26.95 25.94 -13.80
CA PRO A 288 -26.01 26.76 -13.07
C PRO A 288 -25.99 26.42 -11.55
N GLY A 289 -24.87 26.72 -10.92
CA GLY A 289 -24.65 26.48 -9.49
C GLY A 289 -24.26 25.02 -9.19
N TYR A 290 -23.44 24.87 -8.16
CA TYR A 290 -23.00 23.54 -7.70
C TYR A 290 -23.69 23.18 -6.39
N GLN A 291 -24.27 21.99 -6.36
CA GLN A 291 -24.80 21.37 -5.17
C GLN A 291 -24.20 19.98 -5.06
N ALA A 292 -23.39 19.75 -4.05
CA ALA A 292 -22.71 18.47 -3.86
C ALA A 292 -23.70 17.32 -3.69
N ALA A 293 -23.38 16.16 -4.23
CA ALA A 293 -24.07 14.93 -3.92
C ALA A 293 -23.92 14.61 -2.43
N PRO A 294 -24.95 14.02 -1.80
CA PRO A 294 -24.86 13.60 -0.41
C PRO A 294 -23.84 12.44 -0.25
N GLY A 295 -23.23 12.37 0.93
CA GLY A 295 -22.31 11.29 1.29
C GLY A 295 -21.01 11.30 0.47
N ILE A 296 -20.38 10.12 0.40
CA ILE A 296 -19.06 9.97 -0.22
C ILE A 296 -19.06 10.25 -1.73
N ARG A 297 -20.20 10.16 -2.40
CA ARG A 297 -20.33 10.48 -3.82
C ARG A 297 -19.95 11.94 -4.15
N GLY A 298 -20.09 12.87 -3.18
CA GLY A 298 -19.64 14.24 -3.33
C GLY A 298 -18.13 14.39 -3.56
N PHE A 299 -17.35 13.32 -3.33
CA PHE A 299 -15.91 13.28 -3.61
C PHE A 299 -15.56 12.91 -5.06
N LEU A 300 -16.53 12.53 -5.89
CA LEU A 300 -16.32 12.47 -7.33
C LEU A 300 -16.14 13.88 -7.92
N SER A 301 -15.40 13.98 -9.03
CA SER A 301 -15.25 15.23 -9.79
C SER A 301 -15.60 15.02 -11.26
N GLY A 302 -14.71 14.42 -12.03
CA GLY A 302 -14.92 14.08 -13.44
C GLY A 302 -15.55 12.70 -13.62
N THR A 303 -15.64 12.29 -14.87
CA THR A 303 -16.09 10.96 -15.29
C THR A 303 -15.23 9.88 -14.62
N PRO A 304 -15.82 8.91 -13.91
CA PRO A 304 -15.06 7.84 -13.27
C PRO A 304 -14.28 7.00 -14.28
N ALA A 305 -13.08 6.54 -13.85
CA ALA A 305 -12.22 5.68 -14.66
C ALA A 305 -12.73 4.23 -14.65
N VAL A 306 -13.87 3.95 -15.30
CA VAL A 306 -14.56 2.66 -15.26
C VAL A 306 -13.63 1.50 -15.59
N PHE A 307 -12.89 1.57 -16.70
CA PHE A 307 -11.91 0.55 -17.07
C PHE A 307 -10.84 0.30 -15.99
N GLY A 308 -10.34 1.37 -15.38
CA GLY A 308 -9.32 1.27 -14.35
C GLY A 308 -9.79 0.57 -13.07
N MET A 309 -11.10 0.49 -12.83
CA MET A 309 -11.67 -0.19 -11.66
C MET A 309 -11.87 -1.69 -11.87
N LEU A 310 -11.95 -2.17 -13.12
CA LEU A 310 -12.37 -3.56 -13.40
C LEU A 310 -11.41 -4.60 -12.86
N ALA A 311 -10.10 -4.36 -12.98
CA ALA A 311 -9.09 -5.36 -12.63
C ALA A 311 -9.04 -5.67 -11.12
N MET A 312 -9.29 -4.67 -10.25
CA MET A 312 -9.24 -4.89 -8.80
C MET A 312 -10.41 -5.73 -8.27
N ARG A 313 -11.54 -5.78 -8.97
CA ARG A 313 -12.73 -6.54 -8.52
C ARG A 313 -12.39 -7.99 -8.21
N GLY A 314 -11.66 -8.66 -9.11
CA GLY A 314 -11.27 -10.05 -8.90
C GLY A 314 -10.40 -10.25 -7.66
N THR A 315 -9.52 -9.30 -7.33
CA THR A 315 -8.74 -9.37 -6.08
C THR A 315 -9.60 -9.11 -4.84
N LEU A 316 -10.55 -8.19 -4.92
CA LEU A 316 -11.49 -7.97 -3.81
C LEU A 316 -12.36 -9.20 -3.55
N ASP A 317 -12.84 -9.89 -4.60
CA ASP A 317 -13.56 -11.16 -4.47
C ASP A 317 -12.72 -12.22 -3.72
N LEU A 318 -11.43 -12.37 -4.08
CA LEU A 318 -10.52 -13.29 -3.40
C LEU A 318 -10.28 -12.89 -1.93
N ILE A 319 -10.11 -11.60 -1.64
CA ILE A 319 -9.89 -11.13 -0.26
C ILE A 319 -11.16 -11.33 0.57
N GLU A 320 -12.36 -11.13 0.03
CA GLU A 320 -13.62 -11.42 0.73
C GLU A 320 -13.75 -12.92 1.07
N GLU A 321 -13.31 -13.80 0.17
CA GLU A 321 -13.31 -15.24 0.42
C GLU A 321 -12.29 -15.66 1.49
N ILE A 322 -11.07 -15.12 1.43
CA ILE A 322 -9.92 -15.49 2.26
C ILE A 322 -9.99 -14.83 3.65
N GLY A 323 -10.37 -13.57 3.70
CA GLY A 323 -10.30 -12.69 4.87
C GLY A 323 -8.91 -12.08 5.10
N MET A 324 -8.88 -10.81 5.53
CA MET A 324 -7.63 -10.06 5.75
C MET A 324 -6.73 -10.66 6.84
N ALA A 325 -7.28 -11.38 7.82
CA ALA A 325 -6.48 -12.04 8.85
C ALA A 325 -5.53 -13.10 8.25
N ALA A 326 -6.01 -13.92 7.31
CA ALA A 326 -5.18 -14.91 6.62
C ALA A 326 -4.14 -14.24 5.69
N VAL A 327 -4.53 -13.17 4.99
CA VAL A 327 -3.62 -12.34 4.17
C VAL A 327 -2.51 -11.75 5.06
N ARG A 328 -2.87 -11.21 6.23
CA ARG A 328 -1.91 -10.65 7.19
C ARG A 328 -0.93 -11.69 7.71
N GLU A 329 -1.41 -12.88 8.10
CA GLU A 329 -0.55 -13.95 8.58
C GLU A 329 0.46 -14.39 7.51
N LYS A 330 0.02 -14.56 6.26
CA LYS A 330 0.93 -14.85 5.15
C LYS A 330 1.98 -13.74 4.95
N SER A 331 1.59 -12.47 5.04
CA SER A 331 2.49 -11.31 4.98
C SER A 331 3.57 -11.38 6.07
N ARG A 332 3.18 -11.71 7.31
CA ARG A 332 4.10 -11.87 8.45
C ARG A 332 5.11 -12.99 8.22
N LEU A 333 4.64 -14.15 7.77
CA LEU A 333 5.48 -15.32 7.50
C LEU A 333 6.47 -15.06 6.35
N LEU A 334 6.02 -14.46 5.24
CA LEU A 334 6.88 -14.10 4.11
C LEU A 334 7.99 -13.13 4.54
N THR A 335 7.62 -12.06 5.23
CA THR A 335 8.60 -11.05 5.66
C THR A 335 9.52 -11.58 6.77
N ALA A 336 9.06 -12.50 7.64
CA ALA A 336 9.91 -13.17 8.61
C ALA A 336 10.94 -14.07 7.92
N PHE A 337 10.54 -14.81 6.88
CA PHE A 337 11.46 -15.63 6.09
C PHE A 337 12.45 -14.77 5.29
N ALA A 338 12.04 -13.61 4.78
CA ALA A 338 12.96 -12.67 4.14
C ALA A 338 14.05 -12.17 5.11
N VAL A 339 13.70 -11.90 6.38
CA VAL A 339 14.67 -11.53 7.43
C VAL A 339 15.58 -12.71 7.79
N GLU A 340 15.04 -13.93 7.84
CA GLU A 340 15.85 -15.15 8.07
C GLU A 340 16.90 -15.36 6.94
N LEU A 341 16.50 -15.15 5.69
CA LEU A 341 17.41 -15.19 4.54
C LEU A 341 18.46 -14.06 4.58
N HIS A 342 18.04 -12.85 4.99
CA HIS A 342 18.97 -11.74 5.19
C HIS A 342 20.04 -12.10 6.22
N ASP A 343 19.64 -12.56 7.40
CA ASP A 343 20.57 -12.89 8.50
C ASP A 343 21.55 -14.01 8.12
N ALA A 344 21.05 -15.00 7.37
CA ALA A 344 21.89 -16.13 6.96
C ALA A 344 22.85 -15.81 5.81
N TRP A 345 22.48 -14.93 4.88
CA TRP A 345 23.19 -14.77 3.61
C TRP A 345 23.65 -13.36 3.30
N LEU A 346 22.84 -12.35 3.62
CA LEU A 346 23.11 -10.97 3.22
C LEU A 346 23.88 -10.21 4.28
N GLU A 347 23.56 -10.39 5.56
CA GLU A 347 24.26 -9.75 6.68
C GLU A 347 25.76 -10.11 6.70
N PRO A 348 26.17 -11.39 6.54
CA PRO A 348 27.60 -11.74 6.44
C PRO A 348 28.32 -11.09 5.25
N ALA A 349 27.60 -10.75 4.18
CA ALA A 349 28.10 -10.03 3.01
C ALA A 349 28.05 -8.50 3.16
N GLY A 350 27.77 -7.98 4.36
CA GLY A 350 27.77 -6.54 4.67
C GLY A 350 26.48 -5.80 4.31
N VAL A 351 25.41 -6.51 3.97
CA VAL A 351 24.10 -5.90 3.70
C VAL A 351 23.41 -5.57 5.02
N ARG A 352 22.94 -4.33 5.16
CA ARG A 352 22.23 -3.85 6.35
C ARG A 352 20.72 -4.07 6.19
N LEU A 353 20.06 -4.54 7.24
CA LEU A 353 18.61 -4.58 7.30
C LEU A 353 18.05 -3.18 7.57
N GLY A 354 17.25 -2.64 6.65
CA GLY A 354 16.56 -1.34 6.74
C GLY A 354 15.08 -1.45 7.10
N THR A 355 14.71 -2.49 7.84
CA THR A 355 13.32 -2.84 8.19
C THR A 355 13.24 -3.30 9.65
N PRO A 356 12.16 -3.02 10.40
CA PRO A 356 11.99 -3.54 11.75
C PRO A 356 12.03 -5.07 11.81
N ARG A 357 12.77 -5.62 12.77
CA ARG A 357 12.86 -7.08 12.97
C ARG A 357 11.57 -7.69 13.54
N ASN A 358 10.85 -6.91 14.36
CA ASN A 358 9.57 -7.37 14.93
C ASN A 358 8.50 -7.47 13.83
N PRO A 359 7.92 -8.67 13.54
CA PRO A 359 6.92 -8.85 12.52
C PRO A 359 5.61 -8.08 12.78
N GLU A 360 5.31 -7.74 14.03
CA GLU A 360 4.14 -6.91 14.38
C GLU A 360 4.29 -5.44 13.97
N LEU A 361 5.53 -4.98 13.82
CA LEU A 361 5.86 -3.61 13.41
C LEU A 361 6.23 -3.52 11.93
N ARG A 362 5.83 -4.50 11.12
CA ARG A 362 6.23 -4.59 9.71
C ARG A 362 5.04 -4.89 8.79
N GLY A 363 4.97 -4.18 7.66
CA GLY A 363 4.05 -4.48 6.57
C GLY A 363 4.50 -5.68 5.73
N SER A 364 4.22 -5.65 4.42
CA SER A 364 4.48 -6.78 3.50
C SER A 364 5.69 -6.55 2.57
N HIS A 365 6.67 -5.75 3.00
CA HIS A 365 7.97 -5.65 2.34
C HIS A 365 9.12 -5.56 3.35
N VAL A 366 10.31 -5.93 2.89
CA VAL A 366 11.56 -5.85 3.63
C VAL A 366 12.54 -5.03 2.82
N THR A 367 13.18 -4.05 3.45
CA THR A 367 14.23 -3.25 2.83
C THR A 367 15.60 -3.69 3.34
N VAL A 368 16.53 -3.84 2.42
CA VAL A 368 17.93 -4.14 2.66
C VAL A 368 18.79 -3.10 1.94
N ASP A 369 19.90 -2.68 2.55
CA ASP A 369 20.75 -1.61 2.05
C ASP A 369 22.19 -2.12 1.78
N HIS A 370 22.70 -1.83 0.59
CA HIS A 370 24.11 -2.06 0.23
C HIS A 370 24.51 -1.15 -0.94
N PRO A 371 25.74 -0.58 -0.96
CA PRO A 371 26.19 0.36 -2.00
C PRO A 371 26.10 -0.20 -3.44
N ALA A 372 26.31 -1.50 -3.64
CA ALA A 372 26.26 -2.14 -4.95
C ALA A 372 24.83 -2.33 -5.52
N PHE A 373 23.78 -2.17 -4.74
CA PHE A 373 22.42 -2.52 -5.16
C PHE A 373 21.90 -1.74 -6.36
N ARG A 374 22.34 -0.49 -6.57
CA ARG A 374 21.96 0.28 -7.75
C ARG A 374 22.36 -0.42 -9.06
N GLU A 375 23.58 -0.92 -9.11
CA GLU A 375 24.11 -1.59 -10.31
C GLU A 375 23.58 -3.03 -10.41
N MET A 376 23.48 -3.71 -9.28
CA MET A 376 22.95 -5.08 -9.20
C MET A 376 21.49 -5.19 -9.68
N THR A 377 20.65 -4.19 -9.44
CA THR A 377 19.24 -4.25 -9.82
C THR A 377 19.03 -4.48 -11.31
N ALA A 378 19.83 -3.85 -12.18
CA ALA A 378 19.74 -4.05 -13.62
C ALA A 378 20.10 -5.50 -14.01
N VAL A 379 21.16 -6.06 -13.40
CA VAL A 379 21.59 -7.45 -13.64
C VAL A 379 20.53 -8.45 -13.14
N LEU A 380 19.93 -8.17 -11.97
CA LEU A 380 18.86 -9.01 -11.43
C LEU A 380 17.65 -9.08 -12.40
N TRP A 381 17.27 -7.94 -12.99
CA TRP A 381 16.17 -7.89 -13.96
C TRP A 381 16.46 -8.75 -15.21
N GLU A 382 17.72 -8.78 -15.69
CA GLU A 382 18.13 -9.65 -16.79
C GLU A 382 18.07 -11.16 -16.43
N GLN A 383 18.06 -11.47 -15.13
CA GLN A 383 17.95 -12.82 -14.59
C GLN A 383 16.51 -13.17 -14.13
N ASP A 384 15.51 -12.42 -14.56
CA ASP A 384 14.12 -12.59 -14.12
C ASP A 384 13.92 -12.49 -12.59
N VAL A 385 14.77 -11.72 -11.91
CA VAL A 385 14.62 -11.36 -10.50
C VAL A 385 14.32 -9.87 -10.43
N ILE A 386 13.11 -9.51 -10.01
CA ILE A 386 12.61 -8.14 -10.09
C ILE A 386 12.33 -7.57 -8.70
N PRO A 387 13.35 -7.03 -8.00
CA PRO A 387 13.16 -6.20 -6.80
C PRO A 387 13.01 -4.72 -7.20
N ASP A 388 12.69 -3.88 -6.22
CA ASP A 388 12.59 -2.44 -6.37
C ASP A 388 13.77 -1.71 -5.73
N PHE A 389 14.49 -0.89 -6.50
CA PHE A 389 15.59 -0.07 -5.98
C PHE A 389 15.07 1.26 -5.44
N ARG A 390 15.49 1.61 -4.22
CA ARG A 390 15.25 2.94 -3.61
C ARG A 390 16.54 3.61 -3.21
N ALA A 391 16.73 4.83 -3.70
CA ALA A 391 17.87 5.65 -3.32
C ALA A 391 17.91 5.87 -1.80
N PRO A 392 19.13 5.96 -1.19
CA PRO A 392 20.43 5.99 -1.89
C PRO A 392 20.96 4.61 -2.29
N GLN A 393 20.63 3.52 -1.57
CA GLN A 393 21.25 2.21 -1.72
C GLN A 393 20.37 1.02 -1.30
N GLY A 394 19.03 1.22 -1.24
CA GLY A 394 18.09 0.22 -0.78
C GLY A 394 17.53 -0.65 -1.92
N ILE A 395 17.40 -1.95 -1.67
CA ILE A 395 16.46 -2.82 -2.37
C ILE A 395 15.27 -3.10 -1.46
N ARG A 396 14.05 -2.88 -1.96
CA ARG A 396 12.85 -3.38 -1.30
C ARG A 396 12.48 -4.73 -1.89
N ILE A 397 12.25 -5.69 -1.01
CA ILE A 397 11.74 -7.03 -1.31
C ILE A 397 10.24 -6.99 -1.00
N GLY A 398 9.45 -6.67 -2.02
CA GLY A 398 8.00 -6.49 -1.92
C GLY A 398 7.25 -7.82 -2.12
N LEU A 399 6.55 -8.25 -1.09
CA LEU A 399 5.98 -9.58 -0.97
C LEU A 399 4.46 -9.51 -0.99
N SER A 400 3.85 -9.89 -2.12
CA SER A 400 2.38 -9.96 -2.25
C SER A 400 1.86 -11.24 -1.61
N PRO A 401 1.06 -11.17 -0.52
CA PRO A 401 0.64 -12.37 0.21
C PRO A 401 -0.13 -13.38 -0.64
N LEU A 402 -0.92 -12.91 -1.61
CA LEU A 402 -1.74 -13.77 -2.46
C LEU A 402 -0.96 -14.44 -3.61
N SER A 403 0.16 -13.86 -4.05
CA SER A 403 0.84 -14.32 -5.28
C SER A 403 2.29 -14.76 -5.08
N THR A 404 2.98 -14.33 -4.01
CA THR A 404 4.38 -14.71 -3.76
C THR A 404 4.47 -16.00 -2.95
N SER A 405 5.34 -16.95 -3.38
CA SER A 405 5.68 -18.15 -2.60
C SER A 405 6.98 -17.97 -1.82
N PHE A 406 7.20 -18.83 -0.82
CA PHE A 406 8.46 -18.86 -0.08
C PHE A 406 9.63 -19.34 -0.93
N THR A 407 9.37 -20.29 -1.85
CA THR A 407 10.40 -20.77 -2.81
C THR A 407 10.76 -19.68 -3.83
N GLU A 408 9.82 -18.86 -4.28
CA GLU A 408 10.07 -17.68 -5.12
C GLU A 408 10.94 -16.66 -4.38
N LEU A 409 10.59 -16.32 -3.14
CA LEU A 409 11.38 -15.43 -2.28
C LEU A 409 12.81 -15.95 -2.07
N TYR A 410 12.94 -17.26 -1.77
CA TYR A 410 14.25 -17.90 -1.63
C TYR A 410 15.12 -17.71 -2.88
N ARG A 411 14.58 -18.04 -4.08
CA ARG A 411 15.32 -17.88 -5.34
C ARG A 411 15.76 -16.44 -5.58
N GLY A 412 14.87 -15.49 -5.35
CA GLY A 412 15.20 -14.08 -5.54
C GLY A 412 16.30 -13.57 -4.59
N VAL A 413 16.25 -13.96 -3.31
CA VAL A 413 17.30 -13.58 -2.35
C VAL A 413 18.62 -14.32 -2.62
N ALA A 414 18.55 -15.56 -3.07
CA ALA A 414 19.74 -16.31 -3.50
C ALA A 414 20.45 -15.64 -4.69
N ALA A 415 19.68 -15.13 -5.67
CA ALA A 415 20.24 -14.37 -6.78
C ALA A 415 20.87 -13.03 -6.31
N ILE A 416 20.23 -12.33 -5.39
CA ILE A 416 20.82 -11.12 -4.78
C ILE A 416 22.15 -11.46 -4.11
N ARG A 417 22.19 -12.53 -3.32
CA ARG A 417 23.43 -13.02 -2.69
C ARG A 417 24.53 -13.30 -3.74
N GLY A 418 24.19 -14.00 -4.80
CA GLY A 418 25.17 -14.41 -5.83
C GLY A 418 25.86 -13.28 -6.59
N LEU A 419 25.27 -12.06 -6.54
CA LEU A 419 25.84 -10.86 -7.15
C LEU A 419 26.63 -9.99 -6.16
N LEU A 420 26.58 -10.28 -4.85
CA LEU A 420 27.30 -9.49 -3.85
C LEU A 420 28.82 -9.74 -3.95
N PRO A 421 29.65 -8.70 -3.76
CA PRO A 421 31.11 -8.87 -3.77
C PRO A 421 31.57 -9.85 -2.66
N GLY A 422 32.38 -10.85 -3.04
CA GLY A 422 32.94 -11.84 -2.09
C GLY A 422 32.01 -13.00 -1.73
N SER A 423 30.97 -13.25 -2.49
CA SER A 423 30.02 -14.37 -2.32
C SER A 423 30.48 -15.68 -3.05
N GLU A 424 31.80 -15.83 -3.34
CA GLU A 424 32.38 -17.07 -3.87
C GLU A 424 32.58 -18.13 -2.80
#